data_afb9faac89f69ff45df53bf99b478130
#
_entry.id   afb9faac89f69ff45df53bf99b478130
#
_cell.length_a   1.000
_cell.length_b   1.000
_cell.length_c   1.000
_cell.angle_alpha   90.00
_cell.angle_beta   90.00
_cell.angle_gamma   90.00
#
_symmetry.space_group_name_H-M   'P 1'
#
loop_
_entity.id
_entity.type
_entity.pdbx_description
1 polymer ?
#
loop_
_entity_poly.entity_id
_entity_poly.type
_entity_poly.pdbx_seq_one_letter_code
_entity_poly.pdbx_strand_id
1 'polypeptide(L)'
;MLGRPTPGLRSGASRVRGVVACAACVLALTGCAGEGFGVGEDARKGGSLTLALDRPPGSLDPALATGPQARLVAWQAYIAPLTLRRASGQEGTEVVPGLARRLPAISDGGLTWRLELRPGLRYSDGSPLRASDLVHSLRRVRALDSPGKRLFAGVDSVEADDRRGRVTYRLRARDGAFAQVLASTYAAPVPARVPLSDQGGRPPPGIGPYRLARVGGQLVLVRRRGFRLPEVPGANVDRIAVSVEPDPERRARRTIAGDLDATVGSLPAQRLPDVRSRYAERYDESAGLSTTMFALSSRSDPVDDVRVRQAVNFAVDSEAFGRVLDGRLAPGCTVLPPKVSGYREPDPCPYGDPAEPGDLRQAATLLREADAEGARVTVGGGPGALDRAVVRSFATLLRKLGLRARVVRPGVPAQATLLHLRPVVPDPRAYLRALRGLDPQLARAARRVRADPDPERAAEDWATLDADLVERARVVPLGYDEDSTLLSARIDSANCFRAHPVFGADLSSICLE
;
A
#
# COMPACT_ATOMS: atom_id res chain seq x y z
N MET A 1 -48.93 55.95 25.56
CA MET A 1 -48.72 56.85 26.74
C MET A 1 -47.26 56.76 27.04
N LEU A 2 -46.51 57.73 26.62
CA LEU A 2 -45.97 58.86 27.42
C LEU A 2 -44.98 58.32 28.48
N GLY A 3 -43.72 58.71 28.60
CA GLY A 3 -42.99 59.82 28.08
C GLY A 3 -41.53 59.71 28.54
N ARG A 4 -40.65 60.29 27.80
CA ARG A 4 -39.31 60.82 28.19
C ARG A 4 -39.44 61.95 29.23
N PRO A 5 -38.38 62.46 29.92
CA PRO A 5 -37.11 62.91 29.36
C PRO A 5 -35.85 62.82 30.30
N THR A 6 -34.69 63.10 29.69
CA THR A 6 -33.40 63.59 30.21
C THR A 6 -33.53 64.93 31.00
N PRO A 7 -32.49 65.59 31.60
CA PRO A 7 -31.06 65.67 31.32
C PRO A 7 -30.11 65.98 32.53
N GLY A 8 -28.78 66.16 32.23
CA GLY A 8 -27.97 67.19 32.89
C GLY A 8 -26.58 66.79 33.37
N LEU A 9 -25.56 67.02 32.67
CA LEU A 9 -24.51 68.07 32.63
C LEU A 9 -23.64 68.27 33.89
N ARG A 10 -22.36 68.22 33.71
CA ARG A 10 -21.18 69.10 33.92
C ARG A 10 -20.06 68.43 34.71
N SER A 11 -18.93 68.24 34.07
CA SER A 11 -17.69 69.04 33.91
C SER A 11 -16.68 68.89 35.07
N GLY A 12 -15.47 68.57 34.75
CA GLY A 12 -14.29 68.65 35.60
C GLY A 12 -13.01 68.19 34.88
N ALA A 13 -12.34 69.15 34.28
CA ALA A 13 -11.05 68.94 33.64
C ALA A 13 -9.92 68.93 34.66
N SER A 14 -8.99 68.01 34.51
CA SER A 14 -7.64 68.19 35.06
C SER A 14 -6.61 67.51 34.09
N ARG A 15 -5.71 68.35 33.63
CA ARG A 15 -4.56 67.99 32.79
C ARG A 15 -3.46 67.43 33.62
N VAL A 16 -2.93 66.26 33.26
CA VAL A 16 -1.52 65.88 33.58
C VAL A 16 -0.90 65.28 32.32
N ARG A 17 0.23 65.86 31.93
CA ARG A 17 1.12 65.42 30.85
C ARG A 17 1.86 64.15 31.26
N GLY A 18 1.96 63.20 30.35
CA GLY A 18 2.79 61.98 30.53
C GLY A 18 3.02 61.25 29.23
N VAL A 19 4.13 61.58 28.61
CA VAL A 19 5.02 60.75 27.76
C VAL A 19 4.39 59.66 26.91
N VAL A 20 4.41 59.89 25.61
CA VAL A 20 4.19 58.91 24.53
C VAL A 20 5.36 57.97 24.45
N ALA A 21 5.15 56.67 24.69
CA ALA A 21 6.03 55.59 24.27
C ALA A 21 5.31 54.80 23.19
N CYS A 22 5.70 54.99 21.91
CA CYS A 22 5.32 54.15 20.80
C CYS A 22 5.93 52.75 20.97
N ALA A 23 5.11 51.79 21.36
CA ALA A 23 5.44 50.39 21.18
C ALA A 23 4.88 49.94 19.82
N ALA A 24 5.78 49.76 18.85
CA ALA A 24 5.48 49.16 17.56
C ALA A 24 5.12 47.68 17.75
N CYS A 25 3.83 47.36 17.58
CA CYS A 25 3.42 45.95 17.42
C CYS A 25 3.91 45.46 16.06
N VAL A 26 5.03 44.76 16.06
CA VAL A 26 5.43 43.91 14.95
C VAL A 26 4.51 42.67 14.99
N LEU A 27 3.51 42.66 14.14
CA LEU A 27 2.78 41.42 13.80
C LEU A 27 3.74 40.47 13.07
N ALA A 28 4.31 39.54 13.82
CA ALA A 28 4.96 38.38 13.25
C ALA A 28 3.88 37.52 12.59
N LEU A 29 3.77 37.63 11.28
CA LEU A 29 3.18 36.60 10.43
C LEU A 29 4.06 35.37 10.52
N THR A 30 3.81 34.52 11.52
CA THR A 30 4.29 33.13 11.47
C THR A 30 3.49 32.44 10.37
N GLY A 31 4.10 32.42 9.17
CA GLY A 31 3.69 31.53 8.11
C GLY A 31 3.68 30.11 8.66
N CYS A 32 2.60 29.38 8.44
CA CYS A 32 2.57 27.94 8.54
C CYS A 32 3.59 27.37 7.53
N ALA A 33 4.85 27.28 7.95
CA ALA A 33 5.80 26.38 7.33
C ALA A 33 5.25 24.99 7.61
N GLY A 34 4.91 24.26 6.55
CA GLY A 34 4.50 22.88 6.67
C GLY A 34 5.47 22.14 7.58
N GLU A 35 4.93 21.36 8.51
CA GLU A 35 5.69 20.51 9.40
C GLU A 35 6.52 19.56 8.55
N GLY A 36 7.74 19.98 8.25
CA GLY A 36 8.77 19.12 7.72
C GLY A 36 8.97 17.98 8.71
N PHE A 37 8.98 16.76 8.22
CA PHE A 37 9.20 15.53 8.96
C PHE A 37 10.28 15.69 10.02
N GLY A 38 9.90 16.06 11.23
CA GLY A 38 10.73 16.02 12.41
C GLY A 38 10.87 14.55 12.85
N VAL A 39 11.92 13.89 12.38
CA VAL A 39 12.59 12.92 13.26
C VAL A 39 13.05 13.77 14.42
N GLY A 40 12.55 13.50 15.65
CA GLY A 40 12.94 14.26 16.82
C GLY A 40 14.46 14.42 16.81
N GLU A 41 14.97 15.63 17.02
CA GLU A 41 16.41 15.92 16.98
C GLU A 41 17.22 15.06 17.97
N ASP A 42 16.55 14.42 18.94
CA ASP A 42 17.09 13.57 19.99
C ASP A 42 17.13 12.06 19.64
N ALA A 43 16.66 11.64 18.45
CA ALA A 43 16.70 10.24 18.06
C ALA A 43 18.13 9.69 18.09
N ARG A 44 18.37 8.69 18.93
CA ARG A 44 19.71 8.04 19.02
C ARG A 44 20.06 7.42 17.68
N LYS A 45 21.13 7.93 17.07
CA LYS A 45 21.66 7.41 15.80
C LYS A 45 22.76 6.41 16.09
N GLY A 46 22.73 5.30 15.33
CA GLY A 46 23.74 4.25 15.45
C GLY A 46 23.18 2.93 15.97
N GLY A 47 24.08 2.03 16.32
CA GLY A 47 23.74 0.72 16.85
C GLY A 47 23.29 -0.31 15.81
N SER A 48 22.85 -1.45 16.32
CA SER A 48 22.40 -2.58 15.49
C SER A 48 21.11 -3.16 16.03
N LEU A 49 20.25 -3.60 15.11
CA LEU A 49 19.03 -4.32 15.45
C LEU A 49 18.82 -5.57 14.58
N THR A 50 17.96 -6.46 15.05
CA THR A 50 17.56 -7.69 14.37
C THR A 50 16.10 -7.57 13.92
N LEU A 51 15.89 -7.68 12.61
CA LEU A 51 14.57 -7.79 11.99
C LEU A 51 14.24 -9.25 11.71
N ALA A 52 13.11 -9.74 12.19
CA ALA A 52 12.60 -11.06 11.85
C ALA A 52 11.50 -10.97 10.79
N LEU A 53 11.65 -11.71 9.71
CA LEU A 53 10.65 -11.92 8.68
C LEU A 53 9.98 -13.28 8.85
N ASP A 54 8.72 -13.39 8.46
CA ASP A 54 7.96 -14.65 8.49
C ASP A 54 8.44 -15.66 7.44
N ARG A 55 9.09 -15.18 6.38
CA ARG A 55 9.66 -15.99 5.28
C ARG A 55 10.85 -15.27 4.63
N PRO A 56 11.66 -16.01 3.88
CA PRO A 56 12.76 -15.41 3.12
C PRO A 56 12.25 -14.35 2.12
N PRO A 57 12.98 -13.25 1.92
CA PRO A 57 12.56 -12.19 0.99
C PRO A 57 12.62 -12.56 -0.50
N GLY A 58 13.08 -13.78 -0.86
CA GLY A 58 13.24 -14.16 -2.26
C GLY A 58 14.36 -13.37 -2.94
N SER A 59 14.17 -12.99 -4.21
CA SER A 59 15.16 -12.18 -4.92
C SER A 59 15.20 -10.75 -4.38
N LEU A 60 16.40 -10.25 -4.10
CA LEU A 60 16.68 -8.87 -3.71
C LEU A 60 17.14 -8.00 -4.89
N ASP A 61 17.08 -8.54 -6.09
CA ASP A 61 17.24 -7.76 -7.32
C ASP A 61 16.00 -6.86 -7.50
N PRO A 62 16.15 -5.52 -7.62
CA PRO A 62 15.00 -4.63 -7.72
C PRO A 62 14.10 -4.94 -8.93
N ALA A 63 14.64 -5.54 -9.99
CA ALA A 63 13.85 -5.99 -11.12
C ALA A 63 12.97 -7.22 -10.81
N LEU A 64 13.26 -7.98 -9.75
CA LEU A 64 12.60 -9.24 -9.42
C LEU A 64 12.02 -9.27 -7.99
N ALA A 65 12.20 -8.22 -7.20
CA ALA A 65 11.73 -8.16 -5.82
C ALA A 65 10.19 -8.25 -5.75
N THR A 66 9.69 -9.43 -5.39
CA THR A 66 8.26 -9.73 -5.26
C THR A 66 7.91 -10.07 -3.82
N GLY A 67 6.65 -9.91 -3.48
CA GLY A 67 6.19 -10.16 -2.12
C GLY A 67 6.54 -9.03 -1.15
N PRO A 68 5.84 -8.96 0.00
CA PRO A 68 6.00 -7.88 0.95
C PRO A 68 7.41 -7.83 1.56
N GLN A 69 8.02 -8.97 1.90
CA GLN A 69 9.35 -9.05 2.52
C GLN A 69 10.46 -8.54 1.58
N ALA A 70 10.41 -8.93 0.30
CA ALA A 70 11.39 -8.45 -0.70
C ALA A 70 11.23 -6.95 -0.95
N ARG A 71 10.00 -6.46 -1.04
CA ARG A 71 9.70 -5.03 -1.25
C ARG A 71 10.12 -4.18 -0.05
N LEU A 72 9.81 -4.62 1.17
CA LEU A 72 10.25 -3.97 2.41
C LEU A 72 11.77 -3.73 2.41
N VAL A 73 12.54 -4.79 2.13
CA VAL A 73 14.01 -4.73 2.12
C VAL A 73 14.54 -3.93 0.93
N ALA A 74 14.00 -4.17 -0.27
CA ALA A 74 14.44 -3.49 -1.49
C ALA A 74 14.21 -1.98 -1.43
N TRP A 75 13.10 -1.54 -0.87
CA TRP A 75 12.75 -0.12 -0.73
C TRP A 75 13.77 0.67 0.11
N GLN A 76 14.49 0.00 1.03
CA GLN A 76 15.54 0.63 1.83
C GLN A 76 16.83 0.87 1.05
N ALA A 77 17.03 0.15 -0.06
CA ALA A 77 18.29 0.18 -0.81
C ALA A 77 18.17 0.74 -2.23
N TYR A 78 16.97 0.76 -2.80
CA TYR A 78 16.72 1.08 -4.21
C TYR A 78 15.63 2.15 -4.36
N ILE A 79 16.06 3.41 -4.38
CA ILE A 79 15.18 4.53 -4.67
C ILE A 79 15.03 4.67 -6.18
N ALA A 80 13.78 4.82 -6.62
CA ALA A 80 13.40 5.01 -8.02
C ALA A 80 13.45 6.50 -8.43
N PRO A 81 13.28 6.86 -9.70
CA PRO A 81 13.21 8.25 -10.15
C PRO A 81 12.18 9.07 -9.40
N LEU A 82 11.00 8.52 -9.16
CA LEU A 82 10.01 8.99 -8.20
C LEU A 82 9.98 8.01 -7.02
N THR A 83 9.36 8.39 -5.92
CA THR A 83 9.14 7.51 -4.77
C THR A 83 7.80 7.83 -4.14
N LEU A 84 7.31 6.98 -3.26
CA LEU A 84 6.21 7.33 -2.39
C LEU A 84 6.74 8.07 -1.16
N ARG A 85 5.96 9.03 -0.66
CA ARG A 85 6.31 9.81 0.54
C ARG A 85 6.54 8.85 1.71
N ARG A 86 7.60 9.07 2.48
CA ARG A 86 7.90 8.25 3.67
C ARG A 86 7.06 8.70 4.86
N ALA A 87 5.77 8.43 4.77
CA ALA A 87 4.77 8.76 5.78
C ALA A 87 3.84 7.56 6.04
N SER A 88 3.16 7.57 7.17
CA SER A 88 2.05 6.66 7.48
C SER A 88 0.75 7.15 6.80
N GLY A 89 -0.27 6.30 6.78
CA GLY A 89 -1.60 6.67 6.29
C GLY A 89 -1.64 7.07 4.81
N GLN A 90 -2.58 7.93 4.46
CA GLN A 90 -2.84 8.35 3.08
C GLN A 90 -1.65 9.11 2.46
N GLU A 91 -0.95 9.92 3.23
CA GLU A 91 0.24 10.64 2.75
C GLU A 91 1.31 9.71 2.19
N GLY A 92 1.45 8.51 2.77
CA GLY A 92 2.39 7.49 2.28
C GLY A 92 2.07 6.96 0.87
N THR A 93 0.94 7.30 0.28
CA THR A 93 0.60 6.93 -1.11
C THR A 93 0.93 8.03 -2.12
N GLU A 94 1.32 9.22 -1.65
CA GLU A 94 1.66 10.35 -2.51
C GLU A 94 2.98 10.10 -3.25
N VAL A 95 2.96 10.36 -4.56
CA VAL A 95 4.14 10.26 -5.40
C VAL A 95 4.94 11.56 -5.32
N VAL A 96 6.19 11.44 -4.89
CA VAL A 96 7.14 12.56 -4.72
C VAL A 96 8.43 12.32 -5.50
N PRO A 97 9.24 13.36 -5.77
CA PRO A 97 10.53 13.18 -6.42
C PRO A 97 11.50 12.32 -5.59
N GLY A 98 12.00 11.22 -6.17
CA GLY A 98 13.07 10.40 -5.60
C GLY A 98 14.44 10.83 -6.12
N LEU A 99 14.98 10.07 -7.09
CA LEU A 99 16.24 10.43 -7.76
C LEU A 99 16.07 11.58 -8.77
N ALA A 100 14.85 11.87 -9.20
CA ALA A 100 14.54 13.04 -10.01
C ALA A 100 14.54 14.31 -9.16
N ARG A 101 14.87 15.45 -9.79
CA ARG A 101 14.85 16.77 -9.11
C ARG A 101 13.44 17.28 -8.79
N ARG A 102 12.48 16.91 -9.62
CA ARG A 102 11.06 17.29 -9.58
C ARG A 102 10.21 16.23 -10.24
N LEU A 103 8.90 16.35 -10.11
CA LEU A 103 7.96 15.54 -10.87
C LEU A 103 8.19 15.69 -12.39
N PRO A 104 7.82 14.70 -13.21
CA PRO A 104 8.07 14.71 -14.65
C PRO A 104 7.37 15.87 -15.34
N ALA A 105 8.02 16.45 -16.34
CA ALA A 105 7.35 17.28 -17.32
C ALA A 105 6.60 16.37 -18.30
N ILE A 106 5.28 16.55 -18.41
CA ILE A 106 4.40 15.74 -19.26
C ILE A 106 4.02 16.58 -20.47
N SER A 107 4.14 16.01 -21.67
CA SER A 107 3.78 16.65 -22.94
C SER A 107 3.10 15.65 -23.89
N ASP A 108 2.80 16.10 -25.11
CA ASP A 108 2.15 15.30 -26.17
C ASP A 108 0.86 14.66 -25.69
N GLY A 109 0.06 15.44 -24.93
CA GLY A 109 -1.20 14.98 -24.40
C GLY A 109 -1.06 13.79 -23.41
N GLY A 110 0.04 13.70 -22.64
CA GLY A 110 0.26 12.63 -21.67
C GLY A 110 1.07 11.45 -22.21
N LEU A 111 1.60 11.51 -23.44
CA LEU A 111 2.38 10.43 -24.03
C LEU A 111 3.88 10.55 -23.78
N THR A 112 4.39 11.76 -23.51
CA THR A 112 5.82 11.98 -23.28
C THR A 112 6.05 12.44 -21.85
N TRP A 113 6.90 11.70 -21.12
CA TRP A 113 7.25 11.93 -19.73
C TRP A 113 8.75 12.17 -19.61
N ARG A 114 9.15 13.38 -19.21
CA ARG A 114 10.55 13.78 -19.11
C ARG A 114 10.97 14.02 -17.67
N LEU A 115 12.01 13.32 -17.25
CA LEU A 115 12.62 13.41 -15.92
C LEU A 115 14.01 14.05 -16.01
N GLU A 116 14.39 14.83 -14.99
CA GLU A 116 15.74 15.33 -14.77
C GLU A 116 16.28 14.75 -13.46
N LEU A 117 17.39 14.04 -13.52
CA LEU A 117 18.03 13.44 -12.35
C LEU A 117 18.74 14.51 -11.51
N ARG A 118 18.79 14.30 -10.21
CA ARG A 118 19.61 15.11 -9.30
C ARG A 118 21.08 14.89 -9.63
N PRO A 119 21.91 15.95 -9.69
CA PRO A 119 23.34 15.82 -9.93
C PRO A 119 24.05 15.16 -8.73
N GLY A 120 25.19 14.54 -8.98
CA GLY A 120 26.09 14.03 -7.94
C GLY A 120 25.63 12.76 -7.23
N LEU A 121 24.52 12.15 -7.63
CA LEU A 121 24.05 10.90 -7.04
C LEU A 121 25.02 9.75 -7.33
N ARG A 122 25.27 8.90 -6.32
CA ARG A 122 26.15 7.75 -6.42
C ARG A 122 25.47 6.50 -5.86
N TYR A 123 25.75 5.39 -6.49
CA TYR A 123 25.40 4.05 -6.00
C TYR A 123 26.15 3.71 -4.71
N SER A 124 25.75 2.63 -4.06
CA SER A 124 26.36 2.13 -2.81
C SER A 124 27.81 1.67 -2.94
N ASP A 125 28.30 1.45 -4.15
CA ASP A 125 29.70 1.14 -4.49
C ASP A 125 30.51 2.39 -4.91
N GLY A 126 29.92 3.59 -4.84
CA GLY A 126 30.56 4.85 -5.18
C GLY A 126 30.48 5.23 -6.64
N SER A 127 30.06 4.36 -7.56
CA SER A 127 29.90 4.69 -8.98
C SER A 127 28.79 5.74 -9.19
N PRO A 128 28.96 6.67 -10.15
CA PRO A 128 27.97 7.72 -10.39
C PRO A 128 26.70 7.17 -11.05
N LEU A 129 25.54 7.74 -10.69
CA LEU A 129 24.30 7.51 -11.42
C LEU A 129 24.33 8.23 -12.77
N ARG A 130 23.95 7.55 -13.84
CA ARG A 130 23.76 8.09 -15.19
C ARG A 130 22.31 7.92 -15.64
N ALA A 131 21.85 8.78 -16.53
CA ALA A 131 20.51 8.65 -17.11
C ALA A 131 20.35 7.34 -17.90
N SER A 132 21.42 6.88 -18.55
CA SER A 132 21.48 5.60 -19.26
C SER A 132 21.27 4.37 -18.37
N ASP A 133 21.52 4.47 -17.05
CA ASP A 133 21.26 3.37 -16.11
C ASP A 133 19.77 3.06 -15.98
N LEU A 134 18.88 4.06 -16.11
CA LEU A 134 17.43 3.84 -16.12
C LEU A 134 16.98 3.09 -17.39
N VAL A 135 17.58 3.41 -18.54
CA VAL A 135 17.34 2.66 -19.78
C VAL A 135 17.79 1.20 -19.62
N HIS A 136 18.96 0.99 -19.02
CA HIS A 136 19.48 -0.35 -18.74
C HIS A 136 18.55 -1.11 -17.76
N SER A 137 18.11 -0.48 -16.69
CA SER A 137 17.21 -1.11 -15.70
C SER A 137 15.87 -1.51 -16.31
N LEU A 138 15.30 -0.69 -17.19
CA LEU A 138 14.10 -1.08 -17.94
C LEU A 138 14.37 -2.26 -18.89
N ARG A 139 15.54 -2.32 -19.55
CA ARG A 139 15.94 -3.49 -20.35
C ARG A 139 16.01 -4.75 -19.49
N ARG A 140 16.53 -4.66 -18.25
CA ARG A 140 16.57 -5.77 -17.31
C ARG A 140 15.15 -6.23 -16.94
N VAL A 141 14.24 -5.30 -16.59
CA VAL A 141 12.83 -5.62 -16.30
C VAL A 141 12.15 -6.33 -17.47
N ARG A 142 12.49 -5.96 -18.72
CA ARG A 142 11.93 -6.59 -19.94
C ARG A 142 12.55 -7.94 -20.25
N ALA A 143 13.84 -8.12 -19.98
CA ALA A 143 14.59 -9.35 -20.27
C ALA A 143 14.35 -10.46 -19.24
N LEU A 144 14.19 -10.08 -17.98
CA LEU A 144 13.89 -11.00 -16.89
C LEU A 144 12.38 -11.32 -16.85
N ASP A 145 12.01 -12.43 -16.22
CA ASP A 145 10.58 -12.72 -15.93
C ASP A 145 10.10 -11.86 -14.74
N SER A 146 10.18 -10.55 -14.94
CA SER A 146 9.88 -9.55 -13.94
C SER A 146 8.38 -9.27 -13.85
N PRO A 147 7.80 -9.25 -12.64
CA PRO A 147 6.43 -8.75 -12.43
C PRO A 147 6.27 -7.30 -12.87
N GLY A 148 7.33 -6.49 -12.79
CA GLY A 148 7.39 -5.12 -13.30
C GLY A 148 7.20 -5.00 -14.81
N LYS A 149 7.45 -6.06 -15.60
CA LYS A 149 7.25 -6.08 -17.05
C LYS A 149 5.86 -5.59 -17.47
N ARG A 150 4.83 -5.96 -16.70
CA ARG A 150 3.45 -5.55 -16.95
C ARG A 150 3.21 -4.07 -16.66
N LEU A 151 3.92 -3.50 -15.67
CA LEU A 151 3.81 -2.07 -15.34
C LEU A 151 4.35 -1.20 -16.48
N PHE A 152 5.46 -1.63 -17.10
CA PHE A 152 6.10 -0.93 -18.22
C PHE A 152 5.59 -1.36 -19.60
N ALA A 153 4.54 -2.19 -19.70
CA ALA A 153 4.02 -2.66 -20.98
C ALA A 153 3.54 -1.54 -21.90
N GLY A 154 3.11 -0.40 -21.33
CA GLY A 154 2.69 0.79 -22.06
C GLY A 154 3.84 1.65 -22.60
N VAL A 155 5.07 1.42 -22.16
CA VAL A 155 6.24 2.19 -22.60
C VAL A 155 6.68 1.73 -23.99
N ASP A 156 6.63 2.64 -24.93
CA ASP A 156 7.11 2.45 -26.29
C ASP A 156 8.62 2.54 -26.36
N SER A 157 9.17 3.69 -25.99
CA SER A 157 10.62 3.93 -25.96
C SER A 157 11.05 4.65 -24.68
N VAL A 158 12.34 4.53 -24.39
CA VAL A 158 13.02 5.29 -23.33
C VAL A 158 14.36 5.76 -23.85
N GLU A 159 14.63 7.05 -23.72
CA GLU A 159 15.85 7.70 -24.18
C GLU A 159 16.55 8.39 -23.01
N ALA A 160 17.87 8.40 -23.01
CA ALA A 160 18.69 9.03 -21.98
C ALA A 160 19.70 10.02 -22.58
N ASP A 161 19.87 11.15 -21.90
CA ASP A 161 20.93 12.12 -22.12
C ASP A 161 21.77 12.23 -20.85
N ASP A 162 22.88 11.52 -20.82
CA ASP A 162 23.77 11.49 -19.65
C ASP A 162 24.41 12.85 -19.35
N ARG A 163 24.65 13.70 -20.38
CA ARG A 163 25.22 15.03 -20.18
C ARG A 163 24.28 15.96 -19.44
N ARG A 164 22.99 15.86 -19.74
CA ARG A 164 21.93 16.66 -19.10
C ARG A 164 21.28 15.96 -17.91
N GLY A 165 21.62 14.68 -17.64
CA GLY A 165 20.97 13.87 -16.62
C GLY A 165 19.46 13.69 -16.89
N ARG A 166 19.06 13.58 -18.17
CA ARG A 166 17.66 13.56 -18.58
C ARG A 166 17.25 12.19 -19.10
N VAL A 167 16.05 11.75 -18.71
CA VAL A 167 15.40 10.54 -19.22
C VAL A 167 14.03 10.90 -19.77
N THR A 168 13.71 10.41 -20.97
CA THR A 168 12.43 10.63 -21.64
C THR A 168 11.78 9.29 -21.90
N TYR A 169 10.59 9.08 -21.34
CA TYR A 169 9.73 7.92 -21.61
C TYR A 169 8.66 8.35 -22.60
N ARG A 170 8.41 7.52 -23.64
CA ARG A 170 7.29 7.67 -24.57
C ARG A 170 6.33 6.52 -24.35
N LEU A 171 5.05 6.83 -24.19
CA LEU A 171 3.99 5.86 -23.96
C LEU A 171 3.18 5.63 -25.24
N ARG A 172 2.71 4.40 -25.48
CA ARG A 172 1.79 4.06 -26.60
C ARG A 172 0.38 4.59 -26.39
N ALA A 173 -0.01 4.82 -25.14
CA ALA A 173 -1.30 5.38 -24.75
C ALA A 173 -1.13 6.16 -23.45
N ARG A 174 -2.01 7.14 -23.22
CA ARG A 174 -2.05 7.89 -21.95
C ARG A 174 -2.17 6.94 -20.78
N ASP A 175 -1.44 7.27 -19.71
CA ASP A 175 -1.44 6.50 -18.47
C ASP A 175 -1.28 7.45 -17.27
N GLY A 176 -2.38 7.86 -16.65
CA GLY A 176 -2.39 8.76 -15.49
C GLY A 176 -1.63 8.20 -14.27
N ALA A 177 -1.53 6.87 -14.13
CA ALA A 177 -0.79 6.24 -13.04
C ALA A 177 0.68 5.92 -13.40
N PHE A 178 1.22 6.43 -14.51
CA PHE A 178 2.62 6.17 -14.86
C PHE A 178 3.60 6.75 -13.84
N ALA A 179 3.23 7.81 -13.12
CA ALA A 179 4.02 8.34 -11.99
C ALA A 179 4.22 7.27 -10.90
N GLN A 180 3.20 6.50 -10.55
CA GLN A 180 3.28 5.40 -9.57
C GLN A 180 4.17 4.25 -10.09
N VAL A 181 4.15 3.98 -11.40
CA VAL A 181 5.07 3.02 -12.01
C VAL A 181 6.53 3.48 -11.85
N LEU A 182 6.79 4.77 -12.06
CA LEU A 182 8.13 5.38 -11.88
C LEU A 182 8.54 5.48 -10.41
N ALA A 183 7.61 5.36 -9.45
CA ALA A 183 7.85 5.30 -8.01
C ALA A 183 8.05 3.86 -7.49
N SER A 184 7.80 2.85 -8.31
CA SER A 184 7.98 1.45 -7.93
C SER A 184 9.46 1.06 -7.86
N THR A 185 9.79 0.05 -7.04
CA THR A 185 11.15 -0.52 -6.96
C THR A 185 11.64 -1.06 -8.31
N TYR A 186 10.73 -1.46 -9.20
CA TYR A 186 11.06 -1.92 -10.55
C TYR A 186 11.60 -0.81 -11.47
N ALA A 187 11.32 0.46 -11.15
CA ALA A 187 11.88 1.62 -11.83
C ALA A 187 13.26 2.04 -11.29
N ALA A 188 13.70 1.45 -10.17
CA ALA A 188 14.96 1.82 -9.55
C ALA A 188 16.16 1.49 -10.47
N PRO A 189 17.10 2.43 -10.68
CA PRO A 189 18.26 2.17 -11.49
C PRO A 189 19.27 1.25 -10.80
N VAL A 190 19.94 0.45 -11.62
CA VAL A 190 21.17 -0.25 -11.28
C VAL A 190 22.24 0.10 -12.32
N PRO A 191 23.54 0.08 -11.97
CA PRO A 191 24.61 0.41 -12.92
C PRO A 191 24.53 -0.40 -14.21
N ALA A 192 24.81 0.21 -15.36
CA ALA A 192 24.73 -0.44 -16.67
C ALA A 192 25.62 -1.69 -16.82
N ARG A 193 26.63 -1.87 -15.96
CA ARG A 193 27.48 -3.08 -15.91
C ARG A 193 26.80 -4.29 -15.25
N VAL A 194 25.65 -4.11 -14.57
CA VAL A 194 24.92 -5.22 -13.94
C VAL A 194 24.31 -6.10 -15.04
N PRO A 195 24.54 -7.42 -15.03
CA PRO A 195 24.05 -8.32 -16.09
C PRO A 195 22.52 -8.34 -16.22
N LEU A 196 22.04 -8.80 -17.38
CA LEU A 196 20.60 -9.06 -17.62
C LEU A 196 20.12 -10.40 -17.02
N SER A 197 20.75 -10.87 -15.95
CA SER A 197 20.39 -12.07 -15.19
C SER A 197 20.01 -11.71 -13.77
N ASP A 198 19.31 -12.59 -13.07
CA ASP A 198 18.94 -12.41 -11.65
C ASP A 198 20.19 -12.20 -10.78
N GLN A 199 20.20 -11.11 -10.05
CA GLN A 199 21.26 -10.75 -9.11
C GLN A 199 20.81 -10.87 -7.64
N GLY A 200 19.71 -11.54 -7.35
CA GLY A 200 19.16 -11.63 -5.98
C GLY A 200 20.09 -12.30 -4.97
N GLY A 201 20.96 -13.19 -5.41
CA GLY A 201 22.00 -13.81 -4.58
C GLY A 201 23.12 -12.84 -4.17
N ARG A 202 23.46 -11.90 -5.05
CA ARG A 202 24.38 -10.77 -4.82
C ARG A 202 23.67 -9.49 -5.25
N PRO A 203 22.88 -8.87 -4.36
CA PRO A 203 22.09 -7.69 -4.70
C PRO A 203 22.94 -6.61 -5.38
N PRO A 204 22.49 -6.04 -6.52
CA PRO A 204 23.26 -5.02 -7.23
C PRO A 204 23.40 -3.74 -6.41
N PRO A 205 24.41 -2.91 -6.70
CA PRO A 205 24.54 -1.60 -6.06
C PRO A 205 23.27 -0.77 -6.28
N GLY A 206 22.69 -0.22 -5.19
CA GLY A 206 21.52 0.62 -5.22
C GLY A 206 21.80 2.04 -4.70
N ILE A 207 20.81 2.90 -4.80
CA ILE A 207 20.81 4.25 -4.20
C ILE A 207 19.68 4.27 -3.17
N GLY A 208 20.03 4.32 -1.90
CA GLY A 208 19.08 4.30 -0.78
C GLY A 208 19.79 4.58 0.55
N PRO A 209 19.03 4.73 1.65
CA PRO A 209 19.58 4.95 2.99
C PRO A 209 20.41 3.77 3.49
N TYR A 210 20.15 2.57 2.99
CA TYR A 210 20.93 1.37 3.28
C TYR A 210 21.56 0.79 2.00
N ARG A 211 22.63 0.04 2.17
CA ARG A 211 23.12 -0.93 1.19
C ARG A 211 22.86 -2.34 1.70
N LEU A 212 22.53 -3.22 0.79
CA LEU A 212 22.35 -4.64 1.10
C LEU A 212 23.71 -5.35 1.07
N ALA A 213 23.94 -6.23 2.04
CA ALA A 213 25.16 -7.04 2.14
C ALA A 213 24.80 -8.44 2.68
N ARG A 214 25.68 -9.40 2.43
CA ARG A 214 25.64 -10.70 3.11
C ARG A 214 26.88 -10.86 3.98
N VAL A 215 26.67 -11.20 5.24
CA VAL A 215 27.73 -11.43 6.22
C VAL A 215 27.50 -12.80 6.84
N GLY A 216 28.41 -13.75 6.62
CA GLY A 216 28.21 -15.13 7.05
C GLY A 216 26.93 -15.76 6.48
N GLY A 217 26.56 -15.42 5.25
CA GLY A 217 25.30 -15.87 4.63
C GLY A 217 24.04 -15.08 5.03
N GLN A 218 24.07 -14.37 6.15
CA GLN A 218 22.94 -13.58 6.64
C GLN A 218 22.80 -12.27 5.83
N LEU A 219 21.57 -11.92 5.49
CA LEU A 219 21.24 -10.62 4.90
C LEU A 219 21.37 -9.51 5.95
N VAL A 220 22.05 -8.45 5.57
CA VAL A 220 22.27 -7.28 6.44
C VAL A 220 22.06 -6.01 5.64
N LEU A 221 21.29 -5.08 6.21
CA LEU A 221 21.20 -3.70 5.75
C LEU A 221 22.27 -2.89 6.50
N VAL A 222 23.14 -2.24 5.76
CA VAL A 222 24.23 -1.41 6.31
C VAL A 222 23.99 0.03 5.94
N ARG A 223 23.91 0.90 6.93
CA ARG A 223 23.65 2.34 6.78
C ARG A 223 24.65 2.99 5.83
N ARG A 224 24.15 3.83 4.94
CA ARG A 224 24.98 4.71 4.10
C ARG A 224 25.09 6.07 4.80
N ARG A 225 26.21 6.29 5.49
CA ARG A 225 26.50 7.57 6.13
C ARG A 225 26.53 8.68 5.09
N GLY A 226 25.88 9.81 5.38
CA GLY A 226 25.81 10.94 4.48
C GLY A 226 24.77 10.81 3.34
N PHE A 227 24.03 9.68 3.26
CA PHE A 227 22.91 9.59 2.33
C PHE A 227 21.81 10.57 2.72
N ARG A 228 21.38 11.40 1.78
CA ARG A 228 20.25 12.33 1.95
C ARG A 228 19.61 12.61 0.59
N LEU A 229 18.30 12.56 0.54
CA LEU A 229 17.46 13.13 -0.49
C LEU A 229 16.36 13.95 0.20
N PRO A 230 15.82 15.00 -0.43
CA PRO A 230 14.77 15.82 0.20
C PRO A 230 13.59 15.02 0.75
N GLU A 231 13.10 14.04 -0.04
CA GLU A 231 11.93 13.24 0.31
C GLU A 231 12.29 11.85 0.89
N VAL A 232 13.58 11.56 1.07
CA VAL A 232 14.04 10.27 1.61
C VAL A 232 15.07 10.53 2.68
N PRO A 233 14.68 10.49 3.95
CA PRO A 233 15.60 10.70 5.08
C PRO A 233 16.71 9.65 5.11
N GLY A 234 17.83 10.02 5.73
CA GLY A 234 18.89 9.06 6.03
C GLY A 234 18.44 8.05 7.08
N ALA A 235 19.09 6.90 7.12
CA ALA A 235 18.84 5.88 8.13
C ALA A 235 19.42 6.29 9.50
N ASN A 236 18.74 5.89 10.57
CA ASN A 236 19.20 6.11 11.95
C ASN A 236 20.13 5.00 12.44
N VAL A 237 19.75 3.73 12.25
CA VAL A 237 20.49 2.56 12.75
C VAL A 237 21.61 2.16 11.78
N ASP A 238 22.81 1.84 12.31
CA ASP A 238 23.97 1.51 11.47
C ASP A 238 23.85 0.16 10.78
N ARG A 239 23.18 -0.82 11.43
CA ARG A 239 23.09 -2.19 10.93
C ARG A 239 21.75 -2.82 11.30
N ILE A 240 21.09 -3.44 10.32
CA ILE A 240 19.92 -4.28 10.54
C ILE A 240 20.23 -5.69 10.03
N ALA A 241 20.29 -6.65 10.94
CA ALA A 241 20.46 -8.06 10.61
C ALA A 241 19.08 -8.68 10.36
N VAL A 242 18.88 -9.24 9.17
CA VAL A 242 17.61 -9.86 8.80
C VAL A 242 17.68 -11.36 9.13
N SER A 243 16.75 -11.83 9.93
CA SER A 243 16.53 -13.24 10.24
C SER A 243 15.19 -13.73 9.66
N VAL A 244 15.01 -15.03 9.55
CA VAL A 244 13.74 -15.64 9.16
C VAL A 244 13.27 -16.52 10.31
N GLU A 245 12.09 -16.22 10.82
CA GLU A 245 11.40 -17.00 11.85
C GLU A 245 9.97 -17.28 11.38
N PRO A 246 9.71 -18.44 10.76
CA PRO A 246 8.40 -18.76 10.20
C PRO A 246 7.31 -18.98 11.26
N ASP A 247 7.69 -19.45 12.46
CA ASP A 247 6.75 -19.67 13.54
C ASP A 247 6.27 -18.31 14.13
N PRO A 248 5.00 -17.93 13.94
CA PRO A 248 4.50 -16.63 14.38
C PRO A 248 4.50 -16.50 15.91
N GLU A 249 4.26 -17.59 16.64
CA GLU A 249 4.27 -17.60 18.12
C GLU A 249 5.68 -17.40 18.66
N ARG A 250 6.67 -18.08 18.08
CA ARG A 250 8.08 -17.90 18.47
C ARG A 250 8.56 -16.51 18.11
N ARG A 251 8.17 -15.98 16.96
CA ARG A 251 8.51 -14.64 16.52
C ARG A 251 7.98 -13.59 17.49
N ALA A 252 6.69 -13.65 17.85
CA ALA A 252 6.07 -12.75 18.81
C ALA A 252 6.76 -12.80 20.19
N ARG A 253 6.94 -14.00 20.76
CA ARG A 253 7.59 -14.16 22.07
C ARG A 253 9.00 -13.59 22.09
N ARG A 254 9.82 -13.88 21.08
CA ARG A 254 11.20 -13.40 21.01
C ARG A 254 11.28 -11.89 20.86
N THR A 255 10.33 -11.27 20.15
CA THR A 255 10.27 -9.79 20.03
C THR A 255 9.85 -9.15 21.36
N ILE A 256 8.86 -9.72 22.04
CA ILE A 256 8.42 -9.25 23.36
C ILE A 256 9.56 -9.37 24.39
N ALA A 257 10.33 -10.47 24.36
CA ALA A 257 11.47 -10.69 25.22
C ALA A 257 12.72 -9.83 24.91
N GLY A 258 12.75 -9.18 23.73
CA GLY A 258 13.90 -8.38 23.28
C GLY A 258 15.01 -9.17 22.57
N ASP A 259 14.81 -10.47 22.28
CA ASP A 259 15.74 -11.29 21.49
C ASP A 259 15.72 -10.90 20.00
N LEU A 260 14.62 -10.33 19.56
CA LEU A 260 14.41 -9.70 18.25
C LEU A 260 13.98 -8.26 18.47
N ASP A 261 14.45 -7.33 17.67
CA ASP A 261 14.10 -5.93 17.82
C ASP A 261 12.81 -5.55 17.09
N ALA A 262 12.59 -6.15 15.94
CA ALA A 262 11.36 -5.95 15.15
C ALA A 262 10.95 -7.23 14.46
N THR A 263 9.65 -7.46 14.34
CA THR A 263 9.09 -8.52 13.52
C THR A 263 8.03 -7.98 12.57
N VAL A 264 8.09 -8.42 11.32
CA VAL A 264 7.12 -8.10 10.27
C VAL A 264 6.43 -9.37 9.81
N GLY A 265 5.13 -9.27 9.67
CA GLY A 265 4.26 -10.39 9.29
C GLY A 265 3.27 -10.73 10.40
N SER A 266 2.21 -11.44 10.04
CA SER A 266 1.09 -11.73 10.95
C SER A 266 1.54 -12.38 12.25
N LEU A 267 0.88 -11.99 13.32
CA LEU A 267 0.95 -12.61 14.64
C LEU A 267 -0.14 -13.69 14.78
N PRO A 268 -0.01 -14.63 15.74
CA PRO A 268 -1.06 -15.59 16.01
C PRO A 268 -2.35 -14.89 16.45
N ALA A 269 -3.51 -15.30 15.91
CA ALA A 269 -4.80 -14.68 16.23
C ALA A 269 -5.09 -14.65 17.74
N GLN A 270 -4.73 -15.73 18.46
CA GLN A 270 -4.88 -15.82 19.91
C GLN A 270 -4.00 -14.84 20.71
N ARG A 271 -2.95 -14.29 20.09
CA ARG A 271 -2.07 -13.28 20.71
C ARG A 271 -2.53 -11.84 20.46
N LEU A 272 -3.34 -11.61 19.44
CA LEU A 272 -3.73 -10.25 19.05
C LEU A 272 -4.41 -9.46 20.18
N PRO A 273 -5.35 -10.02 20.97
CA PRO A 273 -5.95 -9.27 22.09
C PRO A 273 -4.92 -8.82 23.13
N ASP A 274 -3.97 -9.69 23.48
CA ASP A 274 -2.91 -9.37 24.44
C ASP A 274 -1.92 -8.34 23.87
N VAL A 275 -1.54 -8.48 22.61
CA VAL A 275 -0.64 -7.55 21.93
C VAL A 275 -1.26 -6.17 21.75
N ARG A 276 -2.51 -6.10 21.30
CA ARG A 276 -3.26 -4.84 21.12
C ARG A 276 -3.49 -4.10 22.43
N SER A 277 -3.60 -4.81 23.57
CA SER A 277 -3.81 -4.18 24.89
C SER A 277 -2.53 -3.82 25.61
N ARG A 278 -1.55 -4.75 25.67
CA ARG A 278 -0.32 -4.58 26.49
C ARG A 278 0.83 -3.93 25.75
N TYR A 279 0.84 -4.03 24.43
CA TYR A 279 1.95 -3.57 23.60
C TYR A 279 1.48 -2.60 22.50
N ALA A 280 0.35 -1.91 22.71
CA ALA A 280 -0.27 -0.98 21.76
C ALA A 280 0.75 0.04 21.21
N GLU A 281 1.62 0.59 22.04
CA GLU A 281 2.64 1.57 21.64
C GLU A 281 3.77 0.98 20.78
N ARG A 282 3.91 -0.35 20.76
CA ARG A 282 4.95 -1.09 20.03
C ARG A 282 4.38 -2.01 18.96
N TYR A 283 3.09 -1.94 18.73
CA TYR A 283 2.39 -2.75 17.74
C TYR A 283 1.68 -1.85 16.75
N ASP A 284 2.02 -2.01 15.49
CA ASP A 284 1.32 -1.38 14.38
C ASP A 284 0.58 -2.44 13.57
N GLU A 285 -0.66 -2.16 13.27
CA GLU A 285 -1.53 -2.99 12.45
C GLU A 285 -2.33 -2.08 11.53
N SER A 286 -2.28 -2.35 10.26
CA SER A 286 -2.97 -1.52 9.29
C SER A 286 -3.39 -2.33 8.07
N ALA A 287 -4.55 -1.98 7.49
CA ALA A 287 -4.95 -2.54 6.21
C ALA A 287 -3.85 -2.30 5.17
N GLY A 288 -3.40 -3.38 4.55
CA GLY A 288 -2.45 -3.36 3.45
C GLY A 288 -3.10 -2.96 2.13
N LEU A 289 -2.38 -3.21 1.04
CA LEU A 289 -2.90 -3.00 -0.32
C LEU A 289 -3.63 -4.23 -0.88
N SER A 290 -3.79 -5.30 -0.14
CA SER A 290 -4.34 -6.53 -0.66
C SER A 290 -5.81 -6.67 -0.29
N THR A 291 -6.63 -7.13 -1.22
CA THR A 291 -8.04 -7.42 -0.97
C THR A 291 -8.29 -8.90 -1.22
N THR A 292 -8.95 -9.55 -0.28
CA THR A 292 -9.42 -10.93 -0.38
C THR A 292 -10.92 -10.93 -0.62
N MET A 293 -11.37 -11.63 -1.67
CA MET A 293 -12.78 -11.67 -2.09
C MET A 293 -13.12 -12.93 -2.88
N PHE A 294 -14.40 -13.22 -3.02
CA PHE A 294 -14.86 -14.10 -4.08
C PHE A 294 -15.37 -13.30 -5.29
N ALA A 295 -14.94 -13.70 -6.49
CA ALA A 295 -15.51 -13.22 -7.73
C ALA A 295 -16.64 -14.16 -8.16
N LEU A 296 -17.82 -13.61 -8.48
CA LEU A 296 -19.00 -14.39 -8.90
C LEU A 296 -19.18 -14.28 -10.43
N SER A 297 -19.24 -15.44 -11.10
CA SER A 297 -19.46 -15.50 -12.56
C SER A 297 -20.91 -15.16 -12.87
N SER A 298 -21.14 -14.07 -13.60
CA SER A 298 -22.48 -13.70 -14.08
C SER A 298 -22.89 -14.36 -15.39
N ARG A 299 -22.23 -15.45 -15.80
CA ARG A 299 -22.43 -16.10 -17.09
C ARG A 299 -23.09 -17.46 -17.01
N SER A 300 -23.41 -17.91 -15.81
CA SER A 300 -23.92 -19.26 -15.60
C SER A 300 -24.88 -19.33 -14.44
N ASP A 301 -26.03 -20.00 -14.69
CA ASP A 301 -27.01 -20.32 -13.66
C ASP A 301 -26.37 -21.09 -12.49
N PRO A 302 -26.71 -20.79 -11.22
CA PRO A 302 -27.69 -19.78 -10.76
C PRO A 302 -27.08 -18.40 -10.48
N VAL A 303 -25.75 -18.22 -10.59
CA VAL A 303 -25.05 -16.98 -10.20
C VAL A 303 -25.12 -15.87 -11.25
N ASP A 304 -25.77 -16.08 -12.40
CA ASP A 304 -26.16 -15.05 -13.37
C ASP A 304 -27.35 -14.19 -12.87
N ASP A 305 -28.22 -14.74 -12.01
CA ASP A 305 -29.25 -13.96 -11.32
C ASP A 305 -28.62 -13.07 -10.24
N VAL A 306 -28.94 -11.78 -10.30
CA VAL A 306 -28.42 -10.79 -9.33
C VAL A 306 -28.89 -11.08 -7.91
N ARG A 307 -30.12 -11.60 -7.72
CA ARG A 307 -30.69 -11.93 -6.40
C ARG A 307 -29.90 -13.05 -5.72
N VAL A 308 -29.45 -14.05 -6.48
CA VAL A 308 -28.57 -15.11 -5.96
C VAL A 308 -27.22 -14.53 -5.51
N ARG A 309 -26.64 -13.64 -6.31
CA ARG A 309 -25.37 -12.99 -5.92
C ARG A 309 -25.53 -12.08 -4.69
N GLN A 310 -26.63 -11.33 -4.59
CA GLN A 310 -26.98 -10.52 -3.42
C GLN A 310 -27.19 -11.39 -2.18
N ALA A 311 -27.91 -12.50 -2.31
CA ALA A 311 -28.09 -13.47 -1.22
C ALA A 311 -26.74 -13.96 -0.68
N VAL A 312 -25.80 -14.26 -1.55
CA VAL A 312 -24.45 -14.68 -1.14
C VAL A 312 -23.72 -13.56 -0.39
N ASN A 313 -23.84 -12.31 -0.83
CA ASN A 313 -23.21 -11.17 -0.15
C ASN A 313 -23.83 -10.92 1.24
N PHE A 314 -25.18 -10.94 1.38
CA PHE A 314 -25.84 -10.78 2.68
C PHE A 314 -25.45 -11.85 3.70
N ALA A 315 -25.12 -13.05 3.23
CA ALA A 315 -24.80 -14.18 4.11
C ALA A 315 -23.38 -14.17 4.65
N VAL A 316 -22.48 -13.32 4.12
CA VAL A 316 -21.06 -13.35 4.51
C VAL A 316 -20.86 -12.73 5.89
N ASP A 317 -20.11 -13.44 6.73
CA ASP A 317 -19.53 -13.00 7.99
C ASP A 317 -18.01 -12.82 7.74
N SER A 318 -17.58 -11.59 7.49
CA SER A 318 -16.18 -11.27 7.17
C SER A 318 -15.24 -11.56 8.34
N GLU A 319 -15.70 -11.38 9.59
CA GLU A 319 -14.94 -11.73 10.78
C GLU A 319 -14.67 -13.24 10.88
N ALA A 320 -15.70 -14.07 10.55
CA ALA A 320 -15.51 -15.52 10.53
C ALA A 320 -14.47 -15.94 9.49
N PHE A 321 -14.43 -15.29 8.32
CA PHE A 321 -13.37 -15.51 7.33
C PHE A 321 -12.02 -14.97 7.80
N GLY A 322 -11.98 -13.85 8.52
CA GLY A 322 -10.77 -13.35 9.18
C GLY A 322 -10.18 -14.39 10.13
N ARG A 323 -11.01 -15.04 10.96
CA ARG A 323 -10.57 -16.13 11.84
C ARG A 323 -9.99 -17.33 11.06
N VAL A 324 -10.55 -17.68 9.90
CA VAL A 324 -10.00 -18.73 9.01
C VAL A 324 -8.64 -18.32 8.45
N LEU A 325 -8.38 -17.04 8.29
CA LEU A 325 -7.14 -16.45 7.80
C LEU A 325 -6.18 -16.04 8.94
N ASP A 326 -6.30 -16.64 10.10
CA ASP A 326 -5.45 -16.40 11.28
C ASP A 326 -5.43 -14.91 11.72
N GLY A 327 -6.57 -14.22 11.63
CA GLY A 327 -6.71 -12.81 12.02
C GLY A 327 -6.01 -11.81 11.10
N ARG A 328 -5.72 -12.20 9.86
CA ARG A 328 -4.98 -11.36 8.88
C ARG A 328 -5.88 -10.51 7.98
N LEU A 329 -7.13 -10.39 8.30
CA LEU A 329 -8.12 -9.74 7.45
C LEU A 329 -8.88 -8.68 8.25
N ALA A 330 -8.72 -7.43 7.89
CA ALA A 330 -9.62 -6.36 8.31
C ALA A 330 -10.93 -6.49 7.52
N PRO A 331 -12.11 -6.55 8.17
CA PRO A 331 -13.40 -6.55 7.50
C PRO A 331 -13.53 -5.38 6.52
N GLY A 332 -14.20 -5.59 5.38
CA GLY A 332 -14.39 -4.53 4.40
C GLY A 332 -15.36 -4.93 3.29
N CYS A 333 -16.08 -3.95 2.75
CA CYS A 333 -17.13 -4.15 1.78
C CYS A 333 -16.84 -3.58 0.38
N THR A 334 -15.59 -3.23 0.08
CA THR A 334 -15.18 -2.72 -1.23
C THR A 334 -14.06 -3.56 -1.85
N VAL A 335 -13.84 -3.40 -3.15
CA VAL A 335 -12.71 -4.03 -3.86
C VAL A 335 -11.42 -3.25 -3.62
N LEU A 336 -11.50 -1.92 -3.64
CA LEU A 336 -10.36 -1.04 -3.36
C LEU A 336 -10.17 -0.93 -1.85
N PRO A 337 -8.99 -1.19 -1.30
CA PRO A 337 -8.73 -0.99 0.12
C PRO A 337 -8.47 0.49 0.46
N PRO A 338 -8.55 0.90 1.73
CA PRO A 338 -8.53 2.31 2.19
C PRO A 338 -7.37 3.17 1.69
N LYS A 339 -6.25 2.57 1.32
CA LYS A 339 -5.02 3.29 0.91
C LYS A 339 -4.83 3.40 -0.59
N VAL A 340 -5.85 3.06 -1.36
CA VAL A 340 -5.81 3.12 -2.83
C VAL A 340 -6.65 4.29 -3.32
N SER A 341 -6.11 5.04 -4.29
CA SER A 341 -6.86 6.13 -4.94
C SER A 341 -8.20 5.62 -5.48
N GLY A 342 -9.27 6.35 -5.19
CA GLY A 342 -10.63 5.93 -5.52
C GLY A 342 -11.30 5.06 -4.45
N TYR A 343 -10.64 4.76 -3.33
CA TYR A 343 -11.35 4.20 -2.19
C TYR A 343 -12.36 5.22 -1.65
N ARG A 344 -13.56 4.75 -1.42
CA ARG A 344 -14.59 5.48 -0.67
C ARG A 344 -15.26 4.47 0.26
N GLU A 345 -15.27 4.76 1.53
CA GLU A 345 -15.97 3.94 2.51
C GLU A 345 -17.48 4.10 2.29
N PRO A 346 -18.21 3.01 2.00
CA PRO A 346 -19.66 3.09 1.90
C PRO A 346 -20.30 3.25 3.29
N ASP A 347 -21.29 4.12 3.40
CA ASP A 347 -22.07 4.30 4.62
C ASP A 347 -23.56 4.40 4.27
N PRO A 348 -24.34 3.32 4.51
CA PRO A 348 -23.93 1.97 4.96
C PRO A 348 -23.31 1.12 3.83
N CYS A 349 -22.62 0.03 4.21
CA CYS A 349 -22.23 -1.01 3.26
C CYS A 349 -23.47 -1.66 2.63
N PRO A 350 -23.47 -1.97 1.32
CA PRO A 350 -24.69 -2.41 0.60
C PRO A 350 -25.33 -3.70 1.13
N TYR A 351 -24.54 -4.56 1.77
CA TYR A 351 -25.00 -5.88 2.26
C TYR A 351 -24.84 -6.04 3.78
N GLY A 352 -24.82 -4.93 4.51
CA GLY A 352 -24.67 -4.91 5.98
C GLY A 352 -23.24 -4.59 6.41
N ASP A 353 -23.08 -4.34 7.71
CA ASP A 353 -21.77 -4.05 8.30
C ASP A 353 -20.87 -5.29 8.20
N PRO A 354 -19.68 -5.18 7.57
CA PRO A 354 -18.78 -6.32 7.43
C PRO A 354 -18.16 -6.80 8.76
N ALA A 355 -18.29 -6.04 9.86
CA ALA A 355 -17.89 -6.45 11.20
C ALA A 355 -19.00 -7.25 11.93
N GLU A 356 -20.21 -7.26 11.39
CA GLU A 356 -21.36 -7.98 11.97
C GLU A 356 -21.58 -9.33 11.26
N PRO A 357 -22.25 -10.30 11.91
CA PRO A 357 -22.65 -11.55 11.28
C PRO A 357 -23.59 -11.32 10.10
N GLY A 358 -23.40 -12.11 9.02
CA GLY A 358 -24.24 -12.00 7.82
C GLY A 358 -25.75 -12.28 8.07
N ASP A 359 -26.60 -11.59 7.31
CA ASP A 359 -28.06 -11.76 7.38
C ASP A 359 -28.52 -12.98 6.54
N LEU A 360 -28.52 -14.14 7.20
CA LEU A 360 -28.95 -15.39 6.59
C LEU A 360 -30.44 -15.39 6.26
N ARG A 361 -31.29 -14.59 6.93
CA ARG A 361 -32.74 -14.51 6.66
C ARG A 361 -33.00 -13.78 5.36
N GLN A 362 -32.38 -12.61 5.18
CA GLN A 362 -32.47 -11.86 3.94
C GLN A 362 -31.91 -12.68 2.77
N ALA A 363 -30.75 -13.34 2.96
CA ALA A 363 -30.16 -14.22 1.96
C ALA A 363 -31.12 -15.36 1.53
N ALA A 364 -31.76 -16.05 2.49
CA ALA A 364 -32.72 -17.11 2.19
C ALA A 364 -33.98 -16.59 1.46
N THR A 365 -34.43 -15.38 1.77
CA THR A 365 -35.55 -14.74 1.06
C THR A 365 -35.21 -14.50 -0.40
N LEU A 366 -34.06 -13.92 -0.68
CA LEU A 366 -33.61 -13.66 -2.06
C LEU A 366 -33.42 -14.95 -2.87
N LEU A 367 -32.92 -16.03 -2.26
CA LEU A 367 -32.78 -17.32 -2.95
C LEU A 367 -34.14 -17.94 -3.32
N ARG A 368 -35.15 -17.80 -2.47
CA ARG A 368 -36.52 -18.22 -2.78
C ARG A 368 -37.14 -17.40 -3.89
N GLU A 369 -36.98 -16.07 -3.84
CA GLU A 369 -37.46 -15.17 -4.89
C GLU A 369 -36.78 -15.42 -6.25
N ALA A 370 -35.55 -15.94 -6.25
CA ALA A 370 -34.81 -16.33 -7.43
C ALA A 370 -35.09 -17.77 -7.90
N ASP A 371 -35.94 -18.53 -7.17
CA ASP A 371 -36.18 -19.96 -7.39
C ASP A 371 -34.87 -20.78 -7.47
N ALA A 372 -33.89 -20.40 -6.64
CA ALA A 372 -32.54 -20.96 -6.67
C ALA A 372 -32.26 -21.98 -5.56
N GLU A 373 -33.26 -22.36 -4.74
CA GLU A 373 -33.08 -23.37 -3.69
C GLU A 373 -32.66 -24.72 -4.31
N GLY A 374 -31.62 -25.31 -3.73
CA GLY A 374 -31.06 -26.58 -4.23
C GLY A 374 -30.25 -26.45 -5.53
N ALA A 375 -30.05 -25.26 -6.07
CA ALA A 375 -29.23 -25.05 -7.25
C ALA A 375 -27.75 -25.37 -6.99
N ARG A 376 -27.05 -25.81 -8.04
CA ARG A 376 -25.63 -26.22 -7.94
C ARG A 376 -24.71 -25.03 -8.16
N VAL A 377 -23.74 -24.83 -7.23
CA VAL A 377 -22.71 -23.81 -7.34
C VAL A 377 -21.32 -24.44 -7.16
N THR A 378 -20.40 -24.12 -8.07
CA THR A 378 -19.00 -24.53 -7.97
C THR A 378 -18.18 -23.43 -7.29
N VAL A 379 -17.30 -23.83 -6.34
CA VAL A 379 -16.42 -22.93 -5.60
C VAL A 379 -14.97 -23.33 -5.83
N GLY A 380 -14.13 -22.38 -6.22
CA GLY A 380 -12.71 -22.62 -6.51
C GLY A 380 -11.80 -21.58 -5.88
N GLY A 381 -10.49 -21.85 -5.90
CA GLY A 381 -9.45 -20.95 -5.39
C GLY A 381 -8.06 -21.49 -5.60
N GLY A 382 -7.06 -20.86 -4.98
CA GLY A 382 -5.66 -21.22 -5.07
C GLY A 382 -5.30 -22.55 -4.40
N PRO A 383 -4.07 -23.06 -4.62
CA PRO A 383 -3.61 -24.34 -4.08
C PRO A 383 -3.14 -24.25 -2.62
N GLY A 384 -3.05 -23.05 -2.03
CA GLY A 384 -2.57 -22.83 -0.66
C GLY A 384 -3.45 -23.53 0.40
N ALA A 385 -2.89 -23.84 1.55
CA ALA A 385 -3.65 -24.47 2.64
C ALA A 385 -4.75 -23.53 3.16
N LEU A 386 -4.44 -22.23 3.31
CA LEU A 386 -5.40 -21.20 3.71
C LEU A 386 -6.48 -20.99 2.65
N ASP A 387 -6.11 -20.94 1.36
CA ASP A 387 -7.09 -20.82 0.26
C ASP A 387 -8.08 -21.98 0.31
N ARG A 388 -7.60 -23.21 0.50
CA ARG A 388 -8.48 -24.37 0.63
C ARG A 388 -9.40 -24.30 1.86
N ALA A 389 -8.91 -23.71 2.96
CA ALA A 389 -9.74 -23.50 4.15
C ALA A 389 -10.86 -22.49 3.89
N VAL A 390 -10.54 -21.32 3.32
CA VAL A 390 -11.49 -20.28 2.93
C VAL A 390 -12.52 -20.81 1.93
N VAL A 391 -12.09 -21.51 0.87
CA VAL A 391 -12.97 -22.11 -0.14
C VAL A 391 -13.94 -23.12 0.49
N ARG A 392 -13.46 -23.98 1.44
CA ARG A 392 -14.33 -24.91 2.15
C ARG A 392 -15.34 -24.20 3.06
N SER A 393 -14.92 -23.16 3.78
CA SER A 393 -15.79 -22.36 4.64
C SER A 393 -16.89 -21.67 3.82
N PHE A 394 -16.52 -21.10 2.67
CA PHE A 394 -17.47 -20.48 1.75
C PHE A 394 -18.46 -21.50 1.15
N ALA A 395 -17.99 -22.67 0.72
CA ALA A 395 -18.87 -23.74 0.26
C ALA A 395 -19.81 -24.23 1.37
N THR A 396 -19.37 -24.23 2.62
CA THR A 396 -20.23 -24.57 3.78
C THR A 396 -21.30 -23.51 4.01
N LEU A 397 -20.94 -22.22 3.90
CA LEU A 397 -21.90 -21.11 3.96
C LEU A 397 -22.99 -21.27 2.88
N LEU A 398 -22.61 -21.50 1.63
CA LEU A 398 -23.57 -21.70 0.53
C LEU A 398 -24.50 -22.89 0.78
N ARG A 399 -24.00 -23.98 1.39
CA ARG A 399 -24.87 -25.13 1.76
C ARG A 399 -25.86 -24.78 2.89
N LYS A 400 -25.43 -23.95 3.86
CA LYS A 400 -26.33 -23.44 4.90
C LYS A 400 -27.48 -22.60 4.32
N LEU A 401 -27.24 -21.93 3.20
CA LEU A 401 -28.24 -21.18 2.45
C LEU A 401 -29.16 -22.06 1.58
N GLY A 402 -28.96 -23.39 1.55
CA GLY A 402 -29.76 -24.29 0.74
C GLY A 402 -29.21 -24.57 -0.66
N LEU A 403 -28.07 -24.00 -1.05
CA LEU A 403 -27.42 -24.28 -2.33
C LEU A 403 -26.61 -25.59 -2.27
N ARG A 404 -26.43 -26.26 -3.42
CA ARG A 404 -25.57 -27.44 -3.54
C ARG A 404 -24.15 -27.06 -3.95
N ALA A 405 -23.36 -26.51 -3.01
CA ALA A 405 -22.02 -26.05 -3.27
C ALA A 405 -21.02 -27.22 -3.37
N ARG A 406 -20.20 -27.21 -4.44
CA ARG A 406 -19.12 -28.18 -4.70
C ARG A 406 -17.78 -27.44 -4.88
N VAL A 407 -16.77 -27.85 -4.09
CA VAL A 407 -15.40 -27.37 -4.27
C VAL A 407 -14.77 -28.06 -5.47
N VAL A 408 -14.15 -27.26 -6.36
CA VAL A 408 -13.40 -27.77 -7.51
C VAL A 408 -11.88 -27.73 -7.23
N ARG A 409 -11.11 -28.44 -8.06
CA ARG A 409 -9.64 -28.45 -7.94
C ARG A 409 -9.06 -27.06 -8.26
N PRO A 410 -7.93 -26.66 -7.65
CA PRO A 410 -7.23 -25.44 -8.04
C PRO A 410 -6.96 -25.38 -9.54
N GLY A 411 -7.18 -24.20 -10.12
CA GLY A 411 -7.03 -23.96 -11.57
C GLY A 411 -8.21 -24.36 -12.44
N VAL A 412 -9.22 -25.05 -11.90
CA VAL A 412 -10.48 -25.34 -12.61
C VAL A 412 -11.40 -24.12 -12.49
N PRO A 413 -11.99 -23.63 -13.61
CA PRO A 413 -12.97 -22.55 -13.56
C PRO A 413 -14.14 -22.86 -12.61
N ALA A 414 -14.54 -21.90 -11.80
CA ALA A 414 -15.62 -22.01 -10.84
C ALA A 414 -16.56 -20.81 -10.95
N GLN A 415 -17.81 -20.98 -10.52
CA GLN A 415 -18.82 -19.93 -10.48
C GLN A 415 -18.54 -18.90 -9.37
N ALA A 416 -17.99 -19.36 -8.24
CA ALA A 416 -17.42 -18.51 -7.19
C ALA A 416 -15.93 -18.81 -7.07
N THR A 417 -15.07 -17.83 -7.33
CA THR A 417 -13.61 -18.00 -7.33
C THR A 417 -12.96 -17.11 -6.30
N LEU A 418 -12.24 -17.68 -5.33
CA LEU A 418 -11.44 -16.92 -4.36
C LEU A 418 -10.30 -16.20 -5.07
N LEU A 419 -10.19 -14.93 -4.84
CA LEU A 419 -9.13 -14.05 -5.35
C LEU A 419 -8.43 -13.32 -4.20
N HIS A 420 -7.10 -13.28 -4.27
CA HIS A 420 -6.27 -12.39 -3.47
C HIS A 420 -5.65 -11.36 -4.41
N LEU A 421 -6.18 -10.14 -4.38
CA LEU A 421 -5.67 -9.05 -5.21
C LEU A 421 -4.52 -8.38 -4.48
N ARG A 422 -3.30 -8.62 -4.92
CA ARG A 422 -2.05 -8.12 -4.29
C ARG A 422 -1.28 -7.24 -5.27
N PRO A 423 -1.64 -5.97 -5.41
CA PRO A 423 -0.95 -5.06 -6.30
C PRO A 423 0.45 -4.75 -5.78
N VAL A 424 1.34 -4.37 -6.70
CA VAL A 424 2.71 -3.95 -6.38
C VAL A 424 2.84 -2.42 -6.25
N VAL A 425 1.80 -1.70 -6.65
CA VAL A 425 1.66 -0.24 -6.53
C VAL A 425 0.21 0.07 -6.13
N PRO A 426 -0.08 1.16 -5.43
CA PRO A 426 -1.44 1.55 -5.01
C PRO A 426 -2.26 2.08 -6.20
N ASP A 427 -2.44 1.25 -7.21
CA ASP A 427 -3.10 1.59 -8.47
C ASP A 427 -4.41 0.80 -8.60
N PRO A 428 -5.58 1.46 -8.65
CA PRO A 428 -6.89 0.81 -8.74
C PRO A 428 -7.03 -0.12 -9.95
N ARG A 429 -6.29 0.14 -11.05
CA ARG A 429 -6.28 -0.72 -12.24
C ARG A 429 -5.79 -2.14 -11.96
N ALA A 430 -4.94 -2.32 -10.96
CA ALA A 430 -4.43 -3.65 -10.61
C ALA A 430 -5.56 -4.55 -10.11
N TYR A 431 -6.49 -3.99 -9.34
CA TYR A 431 -7.66 -4.70 -8.81
C TYR A 431 -8.66 -5.01 -9.93
N LEU A 432 -9.04 -4.02 -10.71
CA LEU A 432 -10.04 -4.18 -11.76
C LEU A 432 -9.56 -5.04 -12.93
N ARG A 433 -8.24 -5.14 -13.15
CA ARG A 433 -7.68 -6.05 -14.16
C ARG A 433 -7.99 -7.51 -13.86
N ALA A 434 -7.95 -7.93 -12.61
CA ALA A 434 -8.29 -9.28 -12.21
C ALA A 434 -9.78 -9.60 -12.46
N LEU A 435 -10.62 -8.58 -12.45
CA LEU A 435 -12.07 -8.67 -12.59
C LEU A 435 -12.57 -8.50 -14.03
N ARG A 436 -11.69 -8.21 -15.01
CA ARG A 436 -12.08 -7.97 -16.42
C ARG A 436 -12.86 -9.11 -17.06
N GLY A 437 -12.63 -10.35 -16.62
CA GLY A 437 -13.33 -11.52 -17.12
C GLY A 437 -14.79 -11.61 -16.67
N LEU A 438 -15.15 -10.90 -15.60
CA LEU A 438 -16.48 -10.94 -15.01
C LEU A 438 -17.47 -10.07 -15.79
N ASP A 439 -17.02 -8.89 -16.26
CA ASP A 439 -17.88 -7.95 -16.95
C ASP A 439 -17.13 -7.18 -18.06
N PRO A 440 -17.55 -7.31 -19.35
CA PRO A 440 -16.98 -6.53 -20.45
C PRO A 440 -17.23 -5.02 -20.36
N GLN A 441 -18.31 -4.57 -19.66
CA GLN A 441 -18.61 -3.15 -19.48
C GLN A 441 -17.60 -2.53 -18.51
N LEU A 442 -17.26 -3.23 -17.43
CA LEU A 442 -16.22 -2.85 -16.51
C LEU A 442 -14.88 -2.62 -17.21
N ALA A 443 -14.51 -3.52 -18.12
CA ALA A 443 -13.26 -3.38 -18.87
C ALA A 443 -13.25 -2.13 -19.77
N ARG A 444 -14.40 -1.70 -20.31
CA ARG A 444 -14.52 -0.46 -21.09
C ARG A 444 -14.45 0.78 -20.19
N ALA A 445 -15.17 0.78 -19.07
CA ALA A 445 -15.17 1.85 -18.10
C ALA A 445 -13.75 2.08 -17.54
N ALA A 446 -13.08 1.05 -17.07
CA ALA A 446 -11.70 1.12 -16.57
C ALA A 446 -10.69 1.68 -17.60
N ARG A 447 -10.92 1.47 -18.90
CA ARG A 447 -10.09 2.09 -19.96
C ARG A 447 -10.32 3.59 -20.09
N ARG A 448 -11.57 4.07 -19.92
CA ARG A 448 -11.87 5.51 -19.95
C ARG A 448 -11.22 6.23 -18.78
N VAL A 449 -11.43 5.74 -17.58
CA VAL A 449 -10.83 6.31 -16.35
C VAL A 449 -9.30 6.37 -16.43
N ARG A 450 -8.68 5.33 -16.96
CA ARG A 450 -7.23 5.30 -17.17
C ARG A 450 -6.70 6.45 -18.03
N ALA A 451 -7.48 6.92 -18.96
CA ALA A 451 -7.10 7.97 -19.90
C ALA A 451 -7.31 9.38 -19.33
N ASP A 452 -8.00 9.53 -18.20
CA ASP A 452 -8.22 10.84 -17.58
C ASP A 452 -6.90 11.38 -17.01
N PRO A 453 -6.50 12.59 -17.40
CA PRO A 453 -5.29 13.21 -16.89
C PRO A 453 -5.48 13.86 -15.51
N ASP A 454 -6.72 14.09 -15.08
CA ASP A 454 -7.08 14.69 -13.81
C ASP A 454 -7.13 13.58 -12.72
N PRO A 455 -6.23 13.61 -11.73
CA PRO A 455 -6.16 12.55 -10.73
C PRO A 455 -7.36 12.54 -9.77
N GLU A 456 -7.97 13.70 -9.49
CA GLU A 456 -9.14 13.77 -8.59
C GLU A 456 -10.36 13.17 -9.28
N ARG A 457 -10.62 13.55 -10.52
CA ARG A 457 -11.71 12.99 -11.33
C ARG A 457 -11.50 11.49 -11.59
N ALA A 458 -10.28 11.09 -11.87
CA ALA A 458 -9.97 9.66 -12.01
C ALA A 458 -10.25 8.90 -10.71
N ALA A 459 -9.97 9.47 -9.53
CA ALA A 459 -10.27 8.86 -8.25
C ALA A 459 -11.79 8.71 -8.03
N GLU A 460 -12.59 9.73 -8.36
CA GLU A 460 -14.05 9.67 -8.28
C GLU A 460 -14.64 8.59 -9.22
N ASP A 461 -14.13 8.53 -10.44
CA ASP A 461 -14.54 7.52 -11.41
C ASP A 461 -14.17 6.09 -10.93
N TRP A 462 -13.00 5.91 -10.29
CA TRP A 462 -12.62 4.63 -9.70
C TRP A 462 -13.54 4.25 -8.53
N ALA A 463 -13.90 5.21 -7.66
CA ALA A 463 -14.86 4.97 -6.58
C ALA A 463 -16.22 4.54 -7.12
N THR A 464 -16.69 5.18 -8.18
CA THR A 464 -17.93 4.82 -8.85
C THR A 464 -17.90 3.40 -9.43
N LEU A 465 -16.78 3.02 -10.05
CA LEU A 465 -16.62 1.65 -10.58
C LEU A 465 -16.56 0.59 -9.48
N ASP A 466 -15.95 0.91 -8.34
CA ASP A 466 -15.89 0.01 -7.18
C ASP A 466 -17.29 -0.21 -6.60
N ALA A 467 -18.03 0.87 -6.36
CA ALA A 467 -19.41 0.81 -5.89
C ALA A 467 -20.31 -0.03 -6.82
N ASP A 468 -20.24 0.19 -8.14
CA ASP A 468 -21.02 -0.58 -9.15
C ASP A 468 -20.72 -2.09 -9.10
N LEU A 469 -19.45 -2.46 -8.86
CA LEU A 469 -19.07 -3.88 -8.72
C LEU A 469 -19.70 -4.54 -7.50
N VAL A 470 -19.71 -3.83 -6.39
CA VAL A 470 -20.25 -4.33 -5.12
C VAL A 470 -21.78 -4.33 -5.18
N GLU A 471 -22.44 -3.23 -5.57
CA GLU A 471 -23.90 -3.12 -5.65
C GLU A 471 -24.53 -4.15 -6.56
N ARG A 472 -23.88 -4.47 -7.70
CA ARG A 472 -24.31 -5.56 -8.59
C ARG A 472 -23.88 -6.93 -8.12
N ALA A 473 -23.34 -7.04 -6.92
CA ALA A 473 -22.89 -8.29 -6.34
C ALA A 473 -21.99 -9.14 -7.29
N ARG A 474 -21.14 -8.48 -8.08
CA ARG A 474 -20.15 -9.17 -8.94
C ARG A 474 -19.02 -9.78 -8.15
N VAL A 475 -18.81 -9.26 -6.97
CA VAL A 475 -17.81 -9.68 -6.01
C VAL A 475 -18.46 -9.85 -4.64
N VAL A 476 -17.81 -10.64 -3.81
CA VAL A 476 -18.11 -10.79 -2.39
C VAL A 476 -16.84 -10.41 -1.64
N PRO A 477 -16.66 -9.14 -1.26
CA PRO A 477 -15.52 -8.74 -0.46
C PRO A 477 -15.52 -9.49 0.87
N LEU A 478 -14.37 -9.99 1.28
CA LEU A 478 -14.17 -10.55 2.62
C LEU A 478 -13.40 -9.58 3.51
N GLY A 479 -12.60 -8.69 2.89
CA GLY A 479 -11.83 -7.70 3.59
C GLY A 479 -10.43 -7.48 2.98
N TYR A 480 -9.61 -6.75 3.74
CA TYR A 480 -8.27 -6.33 3.34
C TYR A 480 -7.22 -7.07 4.15
N ASP A 481 -6.15 -7.56 3.49
CA ASP A 481 -5.05 -8.18 4.23
C ASP A 481 -4.45 -7.13 5.18
N GLU A 482 -4.17 -7.52 6.41
CA GLU A 482 -3.49 -6.67 7.39
C GLU A 482 -1.99 -6.90 7.36
N ASP A 483 -1.25 -5.81 7.32
CA ASP A 483 0.18 -5.78 7.59
C ASP A 483 0.41 -5.43 9.05
N SER A 484 1.22 -6.20 9.75
CA SER A 484 1.53 -5.94 11.16
C SER A 484 3.02 -5.92 11.44
N THR A 485 3.40 -5.08 12.40
CA THR A 485 4.77 -4.94 12.89
C THR A 485 4.75 -4.88 14.42
N LEU A 486 5.49 -5.76 15.06
CA LEU A 486 5.72 -5.72 16.50
C LEU A 486 7.17 -5.34 16.78
N LEU A 487 7.38 -4.41 17.71
CA LEU A 487 8.67 -3.84 18.10
C LEU A 487 9.05 -4.27 19.52
N SER A 488 10.34 -4.44 19.78
CA SER A 488 10.85 -4.63 21.13
C SER A 488 10.88 -3.30 21.91
N ALA A 489 11.06 -3.38 23.22
CA ALA A 489 11.22 -2.20 24.07
C ALA A 489 12.51 -1.40 23.81
N ARG A 490 13.43 -1.90 22.97
CA ARG A 490 14.66 -1.20 22.58
C ARG A 490 14.44 -0.16 21.48
N ILE A 491 13.25 -0.14 20.87
CA ILE A 491 12.94 0.78 19.78
C ILE A 491 12.04 1.88 20.31
N ASP A 492 12.44 3.13 20.10
CA ASP A 492 11.60 4.29 20.32
C ASP A 492 10.49 4.33 19.25
N SER A 493 9.41 3.63 19.54
CA SER A 493 8.29 3.48 18.62
C SER A 493 7.51 4.77 18.43
N ALA A 494 7.40 5.60 19.46
CA ALA A 494 6.63 6.84 19.43
C ALA A 494 7.25 7.90 18.50
N ASN A 495 8.59 8.02 18.52
CA ASN A 495 9.27 9.08 17.79
C ASN A 495 9.89 8.63 16.46
N CYS A 496 10.21 7.35 16.33
CA CYS A 496 11.05 6.86 15.26
C CYS A 496 10.43 5.77 14.39
N PHE A 497 9.24 5.28 14.70
CA PHE A 497 8.61 4.24 13.89
C PHE A 497 7.55 4.84 12.94
N ARG A 498 7.55 4.36 11.69
CA ARG A 498 6.50 4.66 10.69
C ARG A 498 6.12 3.39 9.96
N ALA A 499 4.83 3.10 9.92
CA ALA A 499 4.27 2.07 9.05
C ALA A 499 3.86 2.70 7.73
N HIS A 500 4.58 2.38 6.67
CA HIS A 500 4.27 2.86 5.33
C HIS A 500 3.17 1.99 4.69
N PRO A 501 2.11 2.59 4.09
CA PRO A 501 0.95 1.85 3.60
C PRO A 501 1.24 0.83 2.50
N VAL A 502 2.33 1.01 1.74
CA VAL A 502 2.70 0.14 0.60
C VAL A 502 3.84 -0.80 0.93
N PHE A 503 4.79 -0.36 1.76
CA PHE A 503 6.05 -1.08 2.02
C PHE A 503 6.16 -1.65 3.44
N GLY A 504 5.18 -1.38 4.31
CA GLY A 504 5.23 -1.79 5.72
C GLY A 504 6.20 -0.95 6.53
N ALA A 505 6.90 -1.52 7.50
CA ALA A 505 7.81 -0.80 8.38
C ALA A 505 8.88 0.00 7.61
N ASP A 506 8.95 1.32 7.82
CA ASP A 506 10.06 2.12 7.29
C ASP A 506 11.30 1.93 8.16
N LEU A 507 12.15 0.99 7.75
CA LEU A 507 13.36 0.65 8.50
C LEU A 507 14.37 1.80 8.60
N SER A 508 14.24 2.84 7.76
CA SER A 508 15.12 4.02 7.84
C SER A 508 14.73 4.97 8.97
N SER A 509 13.46 4.95 9.39
CA SER A 509 12.97 5.77 10.48
C SER A 509 13.29 5.19 11.87
N ILE A 510 13.48 3.87 11.98
CA ILE A 510 13.69 3.20 13.25
C ILE A 510 14.92 3.75 13.96
N CYS A 511 14.80 4.04 15.27
CA CYS A 511 15.91 4.39 16.18
C CYS A 511 15.82 3.57 17.47
N LEU A 512 16.92 3.48 18.18
CA LEU A 512 17.02 2.84 19.49
C LEU A 512 16.75 3.85 20.60
N GLU A 513 16.18 3.38 21.71
CA GLU A 513 16.05 4.15 22.94
C GLU A 513 17.40 4.51 23.59
#